data_6c696f9e5010ea34c60e2cfc4e03172c
#
_entry.id   6c696f9e5010ea34c60e2cfc4e03172c
#
_cell.length_a   1.000
_cell.length_b   1.000
_cell.length_c   1.000
_cell.angle_alpha   90.00
_cell.angle_beta   90.00
_cell.angle_gamma   90.00
#
_symmetry.space_group_name_H-M   'P 1'
#
loop_
_entity.id
_entity.type
_entity.pdbx_description
1 polymer ?
#
loop_
_entity_poly.entity_id
_entity_poly.type
_entity_poly.pdbx_seq_one_letter_code
_entity_poly.pdbx_strand_id
1 'polypeptide(L)'
;MSLEMHAVLTECGICRHSAGMFYTIDCIEIILKLDTSKKIKICDVYKEVAKKYARTKSTVAWVVSKTLKTIVYSKEVSRKYFGDSGKKTSQYLFDFADKWKEENKEKEQTNESKN
;
A
#
# COMPACT_ATOMS: atom_id res chain seq x y z
N MET A 1 -5.14 10.80 -4.09
CA MET A 1 -3.91 10.01 -3.86
C MET A 1 -3.05 10.69 -2.80
N SER A 2 -2.48 9.94 -1.88
CA SER A 2 -1.61 10.49 -0.84
C SER A 2 -0.22 10.80 -1.40
N LEU A 3 0.19 12.07 -1.34
CA LEU A 3 1.53 12.48 -1.79
C LEU A 3 2.61 11.91 -0.88
N GLU A 4 2.33 11.79 0.41
CA GLU A 4 3.27 11.21 1.37
C GLU A 4 3.51 9.72 1.07
N MET A 5 2.45 8.98 0.83
CA MET A 5 2.54 7.55 0.49
C MET A 5 3.30 7.36 -0.83
N HIS A 6 3.02 8.21 -1.82
CA HIS A 6 3.73 8.19 -3.10
C HIS A 6 5.24 8.38 -2.90
N ALA A 7 5.62 9.35 -2.05
CA ALA A 7 7.03 9.62 -1.75
C ALA A 7 7.72 8.42 -1.09
N VAL A 8 7.05 7.80 -0.11
CA VAL A 8 7.60 6.63 0.59
C VAL A 8 7.82 5.47 -0.37
N LEU A 9 6.83 5.18 -1.21
CA LEU A 9 6.94 4.07 -2.17
C LEU A 9 8.00 4.33 -3.22
N THR A 10 8.18 5.59 -3.62
CA THR A 10 9.27 5.99 -4.53
C THR A 10 10.63 5.71 -3.88
N GLU A 11 10.79 6.02 -2.60
CA GLU A 11 12.03 5.71 -1.86
C GLU A 11 12.29 4.21 -1.80
N CYS A 12 11.22 3.41 -1.70
CA CYS A 12 11.36 1.95 -1.70
C CYS A 12 11.83 1.38 -3.04
N GLY A 13 11.75 2.17 -4.11
CA GLY A 13 12.23 1.75 -5.42
C GLY A 13 11.15 1.60 -6.50
N ILE A 14 9.92 1.95 -6.21
CA ILE A 14 8.84 1.88 -7.19
C ILE A 14 8.91 3.08 -8.12
N CYS A 15 8.77 2.83 -9.42
CA CYS A 15 8.79 3.89 -10.44
C CYS A 15 7.68 4.91 -10.20
N ARG A 16 8.06 6.19 -10.12
CA ARG A 16 7.20 7.29 -9.71
C ARG A 16 5.91 7.43 -10.52
N HIS A 17 5.98 7.23 -11.82
CA HIS A 17 4.85 7.46 -12.72
C HIS A 17 4.27 6.18 -13.32
N SER A 18 4.58 5.04 -12.74
CA SER A 18 4.08 3.77 -13.26
C SER A 18 2.63 3.52 -12.83
N ALA A 19 1.90 2.78 -13.66
CA ALA A 19 0.57 2.30 -13.30
C ALA A 19 0.62 1.49 -11.99
N GLY A 20 1.72 0.73 -11.82
CA GLY A 20 1.92 -0.05 -10.59
C GLY A 20 1.96 0.80 -9.34
N MET A 21 2.56 1.98 -9.40
CA MET A 21 2.56 2.92 -8.27
C MET A 21 1.13 3.30 -7.90
N PHE A 22 0.33 3.73 -8.87
CA PHE A 22 -1.03 4.18 -8.63
C PHE A 22 -1.94 3.05 -8.15
N TYR A 23 -1.83 1.86 -8.75
CA TYR A 23 -2.63 0.70 -8.33
C TYR A 23 -2.27 0.29 -6.90
N THR A 24 -0.98 0.28 -6.57
CA THR A 24 -0.52 -0.09 -5.23
C THR A 24 -1.02 0.89 -4.18
N ILE A 25 -0.92 2.19 -4.44
CA ILE A 25 -1.44 3.23 -3.53
C ILE A 25 -2.94 3.06 -3.32
N ASP A 26 -3.69 2.87 -4.41
CA ASP A 26 -5.14 2.72 -4.30
C ASP A 26 -5.53 1.47 -3.51
N CYS A 27 -4.81 0.36 -3.69
CA CYS A 27 -5.03 -0.84 -2.89
C CYS A 27 -4.83 -0.55 -1.40
N ILE A 28 -3.74 0.12 -1.06
CA ILE A 28 -3.42 0.45 0.34
C ILE A 28 -4.47 1.40 0.92
N GLU A 29 -4.88 2.41 0.16
CA GLU A 29 -5.89 3.36 0.61
C GLU A 29 -7.25 2.69 0.86
N ILE A 30 -7.64 1.75 0.01
CA ILE A 30 -8.87 0.98 0.20
C ILE A 30 -8.77 0.15 1.48
N ILE A 31 -7.64 -0.53 1.71
CA ILE A 31 -7.43 -1.30 2.92
C ILE A 31 -7.54 -0.41 4.16
N LEU A 32 -6.98 0.79 4.10
CA LEU A 32 -7.01 1.73 5.22
C LEU A 32 -8.43 2.22 5.54
N LYS A 33 -9.30 2.29 4.54
CA LYS A 33 -10.68 2.74 4.71
C LYS A 33 -11.59 1.64 5.25
N LEU A 34 -11.21 0.38 5.08
CA LEU A 34 -12.04 -0.74 5.51
C LEU A 34 -11.93 -0.95 7.01
N ASP A 35 -13.02 -1.43 7.61
CA ASP A 35 -13.06 -1.73 9.03
C ASP A 35 -12.17 -2.93 9.34
N THR A 36 -11.17 -2.71 10.20
CA THR A 36 -10.22 -3.76 10.58
C THR A 36 -10.83 -4.89 11.39
N SER A 37 -12.03 -4.68 11.95
CA SER A 37 -12.74 -5.75 12.66
C SER A 37 -13.27 -6.82 11.72
N LYS A 38 -13.35 -6.54 10.42
CA LYS A 38 -13.79 -7.48 9.40
C LYS A 38 -12.61 -8.02 8.62
N LYS A 39 -12.73 -9.29 8.20
CA LYS A 39 -11.72 -9.91 7.37
C LYS A 39 -11.74 -9.30 5.97
N ILE A 40 -10.64 -8.68 5.58
CA ILE A 40 -10.50 -8.05 4.27
C ILE A 40 -10.01 -9.08 3.26
N LYS A 41 -10.74 -9.21 2.14
CA LYS A 41 -10.35 -10.08 1.04
C LYS A 41 -9.63 -9.26 -0.01
N ILE A 42 -8.39 -9.62 -0.31
CA ILE A 42 -7.56 -8.88 -1.26
C ILE A 42 -8.19 -8.86 -2.66
N CYS A 43 -8.93 -9.90 -3.03
CA CYS A 43 -9.63 -9.95 -4.32
C CYS A 43 -10.63 -8.81 -4.46
N ASP A 44 -11.33 -8.46 -3.38
CA ASP A 44 -12.29 -7.36 -3.39
C ASP A 44 -11.59 -6.02 -3.53
N VAL A 45 -10.42 -5.87 -2.93
CA VAL A 45 -9.58 -4.68 -3.08
C VAL A 45 -9.17 -4.50 -4.55
N TYR A 46 -8.69 -5.58 -5.17
CA TYR A 46 -8.31 -5.55 -6.60
C TYR A 46 -9.50 -5.20 -7.50
N LYS A 47 -10.70 -5.71 -7.18
CA LYS A 47 -11.91 -5.38 -7.94
C LYS A 47 -12.23 -3.90 -7.91
N GLU A 48 -12.12 -3.26 -6.74
CA GLU A 48 -12.39 -1.83 -6.60
C GLU A 48 -11.39 -0.99 -7.41
N VAL A 49 -10.12 -1.34 -7.36
CA VAL A 49 -9.08 -0.66 -8.14
C VAL A 49 -9.33 -0.86 -9.63
N ALA A 50 -9.68 -2.09 -10.03
CA ALA A 50 -9.98 -2.41 -11.43
C ALA A 50 -11.13 -1.55 -11.97
N LYS A 51 -12.18 -1.35 -11.20
CA LYS A 51 -13.31 -0.49 -11.58
C LYS A 51 -12.84 0.95 -11.82
N LYS A 52 -12.02 1.47 -10.93
CA LYS A 52 -11.52 2.85 -11.00
C LYS A 52 -10.75 3.11 -12.30
N TYR A 53 -9.97 2.14 -12.76
CA TYR A 53 -9.11 2.31 -13.94
C TYR A 53 -9.63 1.59 -15.17
N ALA A 54 -10.85 1.06 -15.14
CA ALA A 54 -11.44 0.30 -16.24
C ALA A 54 -10.55 -0.86 -16.69
N ARG A 55 -10.04 -1.62 -15.74
CA ARG A 55 -9.18 -2.78 -15.97
C ARG A 55 -9.83 -4.03 -15.36
N THR A 56 -9.23 -5.19 -15.61
CA THR A 56 -9.68 -6.42 -14.96
C THR A 56 -8.98 -6.60 -13.61
N LYS A 57 -9.63 -7.34 -12.72
CA LYS A 57 -9.04 -7.69 -11.43
C LYS A 57 -7.70 -8.40 -11.60
N SER A 58 -7.61 -9.31 -12.57
CA SER A 58 -6.38 -10.06 -12.84
C SER A 58 -5.24 -9.14 -13.28
N THR A 59 -5.53 -8.15 -14.10
CA THR A 59 -4.54 -7.16 -14.53
C THR A 59 -4.01 -6.36 -13.35
N VAL A 60 -4.90 -5.88 -12.49
CA VAL A 60 -4.50 -5.13 -11.30
C VAL A 60 -3.61 -5.97 -10.39
N ALA A 61 -4.04 -7.20 -10.09
CA ALA A 61 -3.28 -8.11 -9.23
C ALA A 61 -1.88 -8.37 -9.79
N TRP A 62 -1.79 -8.61 -11.10
CA TRP A 62 -0.52 -8.88 -11.77
C TRP A 62 0.41 -7.66 -11.73
N VAL A 63 -0.11 -6.47 -12.04
CA VAL A 63 0.67 -5.24 -12.04
C VAL A 63 1.19 -4.93 -10.65
N VAL A 64 0.33 -5.04 -9.62
CA VAL A 64 0.73 -4.80 -8.22
C VAL A 64 1.81 -5.80 -7.80
N SER A 65 1.62 -7.08 -8.13
CA SER A 65 2.60 -8.11 -7.80
C SER A 65 3.97 -7.82 -8.42
N LYS A 66 4.00 -7.45 -9.70
CA LYS A 66 5.25 -7.08 -10.37
C LYS A 66 5.88 -5.84 -9.76
N THR A 67 5.06 -4.85 -9.44
CA THR A 67 5.52 -3.60 -8.83
C THR A 67 6.21 -3.85 -7.51
N LEU A 68 5.63 -4.69 -6.65
CA LEU A 68 6.22 -5.02 -5.36
C LEU A 68 7.55 -5.77 -5.49
N LYS A 69 7.78 -6.45 -6.61
CA LYS A 69 9.06 -7.11 -6.88
C LYS A 69 10.17 -6.12 -7.25
N THR A 70 9.83 -4.89 -7.61
CA THR A 70 10.83 -3.85 -7.92
C THR A 70 11.34 -3.16 -6.65
N ILE A 71 10.71 -3.41 -5.51
CA ILE A 71 11.11 -2.81 -4.23
C ILE A 71 12.48 -3.32 -3.81
N VAL A 72 13.33 -2.39 -3.36
CA VAL A 72 14.65 -2.72 -2.84
C VAL A 72 14.52 -3.00 -1.35
N TYR A 73 14.34 -4.28 -1.00
CA TYR A 73 14.04 -4.68 0.38
C TYR A 73 15.21 -4.52 1.35
N SER A 74 16.42 -4.30 0.85
CA SER A 74 17.57 -4.00 1.71
C SER A 74 17.55 -2.57 2.26
N LYS A 75 16.76 -1.67 1.67
CA LYS A 75 16.63 -0.29 2.17
C LYS A 75 15.90 -0.26 3.51
N GLU A 76 16.31 0.62 4.38
CA GLU A 76 15.70 0.81 5.69
C GLU A 76 14.21 1.16 5.59
N VAL A 77 13.85 2.06 4.67
CA VAL A 77 12.46 2.45 4.47
C VAL A 77 11.59 1.27 4.04
N SER A 78 12.12 0.39 3.18
CA SER A 78 11.40 -0.80 2.74
C SER A 78 11.18 -1.78 3.89
N ARG A 79 12.19 -1.99 4.70
CA ARG A 79 12.10 -2.87 5.88
C ARG A 79 11.08 -2.35 6.89
N LYS A 80 11.04 -1.04 7.07
CA LYS A 80 10.12 -0.40 8.00
C LYS A 80 8.66 -0.68 7.66
N TYR A 81 8.30 -0.60 6.38
CA TYR A 81 6.91 -0.72 5.95
C TYR A 81 6.52 -2.12 5.49
N PHE A 82 7.42 -2.83 4.86
CA PHE A 82 7.12 -4.14 4.27
C PHE A 82 7.75 -5.33 5.02
N GLY A 83 8.75 -5.07 5.84
CA GLY A 83 9.47 -6.13 6.52
C GLY A 83 10.40 -6.87 5.55
N ASP A 84 10.48 -8.19 5.71
CA ASP A 84 11.37 -9.02 4.91
C ASP A 84 10.77 -9.34 3.54
N SER A 85 11.65 -9.67 2.58
CA SER A 85 11.23 -10.14 1.26
C SER A 85 10.68 -11.59 1.34
N GLY A 86 10.08 -12.04 0.25
CA GLY A 86 9.60 -13.43 0.16
C GLY A 86 8.18 -13.65 0.66
N LYS A 87 7.42 -12.59 0.86
CA LYS A 87 6.03 -12.68 1.27
C LYS A 87 5.09 -12.67 0.07
N LYS A 88 3.82 -13.02 0.31
CA LYS A 88 2.77 -12.88 -0.70
C LYS A 88 2.46 -11.42 -0.93
N THR A 89 2.02 -11.06 -2.13
CA THR A 89 1.66 -9.70 -2.49
C THR A 89 0.66 -9.08 -1.51
N SER A 90 -0.39 -9.83 -1.16
CA SER A 90 -1.40 -9.36 -0.22
C SER A 90 -0.79 -9.04 1.15
N GLN A 91 0.15 -9.85 1.61
CA GLN A 91 0.79 -9.63 2.90
C GLN A 91 1.57 -8.32 2.92
N TYR A 92 2.29 -8.00 1.84
CA TYR A 92 3.00 -6.73 1.72
C TYR A 92 2.05 -5.54 1.81
N LEU A 93 0.91 -5.63 1.14
CA LEU A 93 -0.08 -4.54 1.15
C LEU A 93 -0.68 -4.34 2.54
N PHE A 94 -1.00 -5.41 3.24
CA PHE A 94 -1.53 -5.34 4.60
C PHE A 94 -0.48 -4.83 5.59
N ASP A 95 0.76 -5.29 5.46
CA ASP A 95 1.86 -4.84 6.33
C ASP A 95 2.11 -3.33 6.17
N PHE A 96 2.13 -2.85 4.93
CA PHE A 96 2.29 -1.42 4.67
C PHE A 96 1.12 -0.62 5.25
N ALA A 97 -0.09 -1.08 5.03
CA ALA A 97 -1.28 -0.40 5.54
C ALA A 97 -1.28 -0.31 7.07
N ASP A 98 -0.93 -1.42 7.74
CA ASP A 98 -0.86 -1.46 9.19
C ASP A 98 0.18 -0.48 9.73
N LYS A 99 1.37 -0.47 9.14
CA LYS A 99 2.44 0.43 9.57
C LYS A 99 2.09 1.89 9.31
N TRP A 100 1.49 2.17 8.15
CA TRP A 100 1.05 3.51 7.78
C TRP A 100 0.02 4.04 8.75
N LYS A 101 -0.95 3.21 9.11
CA LYS A 101 -2.00 3.55 10.06
C LYS A 101 -1.43 3.84 11.44
N GLU A 102 -0.48 3.03 11.89
CA GLU A 102 0.19 3.20 13.17
C GLU A 102 0.89 4.56 13.25
N GLU A 103 1.63 4.94 12.21
CA GLU A 103 2.35 6.20 12.17
C GLU A 103 1.41 7.41 12.10
N ASN A 104 0.35 7.33 11.32
CA ASN A 104 -0.63 8.41 11.24
C ASN A 104 -1.42 8.58 12.52
N LYS A 105 -1.68 7.48 13.22
CA LYS A 105 -2.34 7.53 14.52
C LYS A 105 -1.51 8.29 15.54
N GLU A 106 -0.18 8.10 15.55
CA GLU A 106 0.73 8.83 16.40
C GLU A 106 0.71 10.33 16.06
N LYS A 107 0.69 10.68 14.78
CA LYS A 107 0.62 12.08 14.34
C LYS A 107 -0.70 12.73 14.75
N GLU A 108 -1.82 12.00 14.66
CA GLU A 108 -3.14 12.50 15.05
C GLU A 108 -3.18 12.74 16.56
N GLN A 109 -2.63 11.82 17.36
CA GLN A 109 -2.56 11.96 18.81
C GLN A 109 -1.72 13.18 19.21
N THR A 110 -0.62 13.41 18.51
CA THR A 110 0.23 14.57 18.74
C THR A 110 -0.53 15.86 18.45
N ASN A 111 -1.28 15.90 17.37
CA ASN A 111 -2.10 17.06 17.01
C ASN A 111 -3.21 17.31 18.02
N GLU A 112 -3.86 16.27 18.51
CA GLU A 112 -4.90 16.39 19.54
C GLU A 112 -4.33 16.93 20.84
N SER A 113 -3.13 16.54 21.20
CA SER A 113 -2.50 16.99 22.44
C SER A 113 -2.10 18.48 22.39
N LYS A 114 -2.01 19.07 21.22
CA LYS A 114 -1.73 20.49 21.04
C LYS A 114 -2.97 21.36 21.14
N ASN A 115 -4.12 20.77 21.03
CA ASN A 115 -5.39 21.46 21.12
C ASN A 115 -5.93 21.43 22.54
#